data_098a2006889c2e72d7bdd08827f937bf
#
_entry.id   098a2006889c2e72d7bdd08827f937bf
#
_cell.length_a   1.000
_cell.length_b   1.000
_cell.length_c   1.000
_cell.angle_alpha   90.00
_cell.angle_beta   90.00
_cell.angle_gamma   90.00
#
_symmetry.space_group_name_H-M   'P 1'
#
loop_
_entity.id
_entity.type
_entity.pdbx_description
1 polymer ?
#
loop_
_entity_poly.entity_id
_entity_poly.type
_entity_poly.pdbx_seq_one_letter_code
_entity_poly.pdbx_strand_id
1 'polypeptide(L)'
;MTWLFSAPSIDDFVRLLKAWRFWSVGALIGALIGAAIYYVAPPPYRAHATVLVDFNLEQAWPQETDRQQFYYLERETRKLEEIAWSDMVMEMIVEANRDVTIPELRNGMLILSQPGDGGWHFYADDKDPERAAALASTWSQVFAQQVHFRKGTTDGPNSFIEATQTQVAQSPRDRSISLGTYLFVSAVVFLAISSFFVLFFNKPK
;
A
#
# COMPACT_ATOMS: atom_id res chain seq x y z
N MET A 1 -2.00 -20.50 -36.00
CA MET A 1 -1.86 -19.90 -34.65
C MET A 1 -2.87 -20.41 -33.61
N THR A 2 -3.58 -21.47 -33.86
CA THR A 2 -4.70 -21.97 -32.99
C THR A 2 -4.27 -22.82 -31.80
N TRP A 3 -3.01 -23.18 -31.67
CA TRP A 3 -2.54 -24.09 -30.65
C TRP A 3 -2.12 -23.39 -29.32
N LEU A 4 -2.02 -22.08 -29.27
CA LEU A 4 -1.84 -21.32 -28.04
C LEU A 4 -3.00 -21.50 -27.04
N PHE A 5 -4.16 -21.92 -27.53
CA PHE A 5 -5.37 -22.14 -26.77
C PHE A 5 -5.79 -23.62 -26.66
N SER A 6 -4.95 -24.56 -27.09
CA SER A 6 -5.21 -25.97 -26.85
C SER A 6 -4.87 -26.32 -25.41
N ALA A 7 -5.73 -27.12 -24.77
CA ALA A 7 -5.43 -27.62 -23.42
C ALA A 7 -4.10 -28.37 -23.39
N PRO A 8 -3.27 -28.19 -22.36
CA PRO A 8 -1.99 -28.87 -22.24
C PRO A 8 -2.19 -30.39 -22.23
N SER A 9 -1.43 -31.09 -23.06
CA SER A 9 -1.47 -32.56 -23.13
C SER A 9 -0.65 -33.19 -21.99
N ILE A 10 -0.94 -34.45 -21.68
CA ILE A 10 -0.14 -35.23 -20.72
C ILE A 10 1.34 -35.26 -21.15
N ASP A 11 1.60 -35.34 -22.45
CA ASP A 11 2.96 -35.32 -23.00
C ASP A 11 3.71 -34.00 -22.73
N ASP A 12 3.00 -32.88 -22.70
CA ASP A 12 3.59 -31.58 -22.34
C ASP A 12 4.01 -31.53 -20.87
N PHE A 13 3.23 -32.13 -19.99
CA PHE A 13 3.59 -32.33 -18.58
C PHE A 13 4.83 -33.21 -18.41
N VAL A 14 4.89 -34.33 -19.11
CA VAL A 14 6.06 -35.24 -19.07
C VAL A 14 7.32 -34.55 -19.57
N ARG A 15 7.19 -33.69 -20.61
CA ARG A 15 8.29 -32.85 -21.11
C ARG A 15 8.79 -31.86 -20.07
N LEU A 16 7.87 -31.13 -19.45
CA LEU A 16 8.22 -30.20 -18.37
C LEU A 16 8.98 -30.92 -17.24
N LEU A 17 8.50 -32.06 -16.81
CA LEU A 17 9.16 -32.86 -15.77
C LEU A 17 10.55 -33.32 -16.20
N LYS A 18 10.72 -33.80 -17.44
CA LYS A 18 12.06 -34.20 -17.99
C LYS A 18 13.02 -33.03 -18.10
N ALA A 19 12.51 -31.80 -18.35
CA ALA A 19 13.30 -30.59 -18.46
C ALA A 19 13.56 -29.87 -17.12
N TRP A 20 13.41 -30.55 -16.00
CA TRP A 20 13.48 -29.94 -14.65
C TRP A 20 14.79 -29.16 -14.42
N ARG A 21 15.90 -29.61 -14.96
CA ARG A 21 17.20 -28.92 -14.86
C ARG A 21 17.16 -27.55 -15.54
N PHE A 22 16.46 -27.44 -16.66
CA PHE A 22 16.40 -26.19 -17.43
C PHE A 22 15.57 -25.13 -16.70
N TRP A 23 14.35 -25.46 -16.25
CA TRP A 23 13.55 -24.49 -15.54
C TRP A 23 14.04 -24.22 -14.11
N SER A 24 14.75 -25.19 -13.47
CA SER A 24 15.41 -24.95 -12.18
C SER A 24 16.57 -23.94 -12.32
N VAL A 25 17.37 -24.05 -13.38
CA VAL A 25 18.42 -23.06 -13.68
C VAL A 25 17.79 -21.70 -13.98
N GLY A 26 16.70 -21.66 -14.73
CA GLY A 26 15.94 -20.44 -14.98
C GLY A 26 15.46 -19.78 -13.67
N ALA A 27 14.86 -20.54 -12.75
CA ALA A 27 14.43 -20.04 -11.45
C ALA A 27 15.60 -19.50 -10.61
N LEU A 28 16.76 -20.18 -10.64
CA LEU A 28 17.96 -19.73 -9.91
C LEU A 28 18.51 -18.42 -10.48
N ILE A 29 18.56 -18.30 -11.81
CA ILE A 29 18.94 -17.04 -12.47
C ILE A 29 17.96 -15.93 -12.11
N GLY A 30 16.66 -16.22 -12.12
CA GLY A 30 15.62 -15.28 -11.68
C GLY A 30 15.83 -14.81 -10.25
N ALA A 31 16.12 -15.73 -9.32
CA ALA A 31 16.41 -15.36 -7.93
C ALA A 31 17.64 -14.44 -7.83
N LEU A 32 18.73 -14.74 -8.56
CA LEU A 32 19.93 -13.89 -8.58
C LEU A 32 19.63 -12.48 -9.13
N ILE A 33 18.81 -12.39 -10.19
CA ILE A 33 18.38 -11.10 -10.74
C ILE A 33 17.51 -10.36 -9.73
N GLY A 34 16.57 -11.04 -9.05
CA GLY A 34 15.77 -10.46 -7.98
C GLY A 34 16.60 -9.90 -6.83
N ALA A 35 17.65 -10.63 -6.42
CA ALA A 35 18.62 -10.14 -5.44
C ALA A 35 19.35 -8.89 -5.95
N ALA A 36 19.84 -8.91 -7.18
CA ALA A 36 20.55 -7.78 -7.78
C ALA A 36 19.65 -6.53 -7.83
N ILE A 37 18.38 -6.66 -8.24
CA ILE A 37 17.42 -5.55 -8.26
C ILE A 37 17.20 -5.00 -6.85
N TYR A 38 17.04 -5.87 -5.85
CA TYR A 38 16.83 -5.46 -4.47
C TYR A 38 17.99 -4.62 -3.91
N TYR A 39 19.24 -4.94 -4.26
CA TYR A 39 20.41 -4.19 -3.79
C TYR A 39 20.68 -2.92 -4.60
N VAL A 40 20.38 -2.91 -5.90
CA VAL A 40 20.60 -1.74 -6.78
C VAL A 40 19.48 -0.70 -6.60
N ALA A 41 18.23 -1.15 -6.47
CA ALA A 41 17.05 -0.30 -6.30
C ALA A 41 16.23 -0.80 -5.09
N PRO A 42 16.72 -0.57 -3.87
CA PRO A 42 16.08 -1.08 -2.68
C PRO A 42 14.69 -0.44 -2.48
N PRO A 43 13.66 -1.23 -2.10
CA PRO A 43 12.35 -0.69 -1.77
C PRO A 43 12.43 0.27 -0.58
N PRO A 44 11.53 1.24 -0.48
CA PRO A 44 11.50 2.19 0.63
C PRO A 44 11.20 1.51 1.96
N TYR A 45 11.50 2.17 3.04
CA TYR A 45 10.98 1.87 4.36
C TYR A 45 9.58 2.42 4.47
N ARG A 46 8.65 1.65 5.05
CA ARG A 46 7.27 2.05 5.26
C ARG A 46 7.01 2.18 6.75
N ALA A 47 6.76 3.40 7.20
CA ALA A 47 6.28 3.67 8.55
C ALA A 47 4.76 3.87 8.54
N HIS A 48 4.08 3.63 9.66
CA HIS A 48 2.66 3.91 9.79
C HIS A 48 2.32 4.48 11.16
N ALA A 49 1.37 5.42 11.14
CA ALA A 49 0.70 5.95 12.32
C ALA A 49 -0.80 5.67 12.20
N THR A 50 -1.50 5.58 13.32
CA THR A 50 -2.93 5.29 13.35
C THR A 50 -3.69 6.40 14.06
N VAL A 51 -4.78 6.86 13.43
CA VAL A 51 -5.77 7.75 14.04
C VAL A 51 -7.08 6.97 14.15
N LEU A 52 -7.62 6.90 15.35
CA LEU A 52 -8.98 6.42 15.57
C LEU A 52 -9.94 7.56 15.25
N VAL A 53 -10.89 7.30 14.37
CA VAL A 53 -11.98 8.22 14.03
C VAL A 53 -13.28 7.65 14.58
N ASP A 54 -13.84 8.34 15.56
CA ASP A 54 -15.13 8.01 16.12
C ASP A 54 -16.21 8.92 15.52
N PHE A 55 -17.15 8.32 14.83
CA PHE A 55 -18.26 9.04 14.19
C PHE A 55 -19.40 9.34 15.16
N ASN A 56 -19.36 8.83 16.39
CA ASN A 56 -20.38 9.05 17.45
C ASN A 56 -21.81 8.93 16.92
N LEU A 57 -22.11 7.82 16.25
CA LEU A 57 -23.40 7.61 15.58
C LEU A 57 -24.59 7.72 16.54
N GLU A 58 -24.41 7.33 17.80
CA GLU A 58 -25.43 7.44 18.83
C GLU A 58 -25.84 8.89 19.12
N GLN A 59 -24.90 9.83 18.99
CA GLN A 59 -25.16 11.27 19.16
C GLN A 59 -25.70 11.90 17.88
N ALA A 60 -25.19 11.46 16.74
CA ALA A 60 -25.60 11.99 15.44
C ALA A 60 -27.04 11.60 15.12
N TRP A 61 -27.46 10.39 15.53
CA TRP A 61 -28.76 9.82 15.18
C TRP A 61 -29.35 8.89 16.26
N PRO A 62 -30.06 9.40 17.22
CA PRO A 62 -30.63 8.56 18.29
C PRO A 62 -31.83 7.69 17.87
N GLN A 63 -32.41 7.81 16.66
CA GLN A 63 -33.67 7.16 16.27
C GLN A 63 -33.71 6.61 14.83
N GLU A 64 -32.64 6.00 14.29
CA GLU A 64 -32.56 5.87 12.84
C GLU A 64 -32.53 4.52 12.18
N THR A 65 -32.89 4.56 10.87
CA THR A 65 -32.82 3.44 9.94
C THR A 65 -31.41 3.29 9.37
N ASP A 66 -30.92 2.06 9.25
CA ASP A 66 -29.58 1.68 8.73
C ASP A 66 -29.15 2.42 7.46
N ARG A 67 -30.13 2.76 6.58
CA ARG A 67 -29.85 3.40 5.31
C ARG A 67 -29.34 4.84 5.43
N GLN A 68 -29.83 5.59 6.38
CA GLN A 68 -29.43 6.98 6.60
C GLN A 68 -28.06 7.03 7.26
N GLN A 69 -27.75 6.10 8.17
CA GLN A 69 -26.44 5.95 8.79
C GLN A 69 -25.36 5.67 7.75
N PHE A 70 -25.64 4.79 6.76
CA PHE A 70 -24.71 4.50 5.70
C PHE A 70 -24.34 5.74 4.88
N TYR A 71 -25.31 6.54 4.45
CA TYR A 71 -25.05 7.78 3.70
C TYR A 71 -24.30 8.83 4.53
N TYR A 72 -24.60 8.90 5.82
CA TYR A 72 -23.88 9.77 6.73
C TYR A 72 -22.40 9.37 6.82
N LEU A 73 -22.11 8.10 7.08
CA LEU A 73 -20.75 7.58 7.17
C LEU A 73 -19.98 7.84 5.87
N GLU A 74 -20.56 7.53 4.73
CA GLU A 74 -19.90 7.74 3.43
C GLU A 74 -19.57 9.23 3.21
N ARG A 75 -20.52 10.13 3.51
CA ARG A 75 -20.31 11.55 3.36
C ARG A 75 -19.21 12.09 4.28
N GLU A 76 -19.26 11.73 5.55
CA GLU A 76 -18.29 12.22 6.53
C GLU A 76 -16.90 11.61 6.30
N THR A 77 -16.82 10.35 5.90
CA THR A 77 -15.56 9.72 5.48
C THR A 77 -14.91 10.48 4.32
N ARG A 78 -15.70 10.86 3.30
CA ARG A 78 -15.20 11.65 2.18
C ARG A 78 -14.64 13.01 2.60
N LYS A 79 -15.34 13.72 3.49
CA LYS A 79 -14.84 14.99 4.04
C LYS A 79 -13.53 14.82 4.81
N LEU A 80 -13.42 13.75 5.58
CA LEU A 80 -12.18 13.45 6.30
C LEU A 80 -11.02 13.13 5.34
N GLU A 81 -11.29 12.39 4.26
CA GLU A 81 -10.30 12.16 3.20
C GLU A 81 -9.85 13.47 2.54
N GLU A 82 -10.79 14.36 2.22
CA GLU A 82 -10.51 15.67 1.67
C GLU A 82 -9.64 16.51 2.62
N ILE A 83 -9.88 16.43 3.93
CA ILE A 83 -9.02 17.08 4.94
C ILE A 83 -7.62 16.44 4.94
N ALA A 84 -7.52 15.12 4.96
CA ALA A 84 -6.24 14.43 4.99
C ALA A 84 -5.33 14.79 3.80
N TRP A 85 -5.93 15.01 2.62
CA TRP A 85 -5.24 15.37 1.38
C TRP A 85 -5.29 16.87 1.02
N SER A 86 -5.81 17.72 1.91
CA SER A 86 -5.90 19.15 1.64
C SER A 86 -4.53 19.80 1.50
N ASP A 87 -4.45 20.88 0.69
CA ASP A 87 -3.21 21.64 0.50
C ASP A 87 -2.67 22.16 1.83
N MET A 88 -3.55 22.63 2.71
CA MET A 88 -3.17 23.10 4.04
C MET A 88 -2.45 22.02 4.87
N VAL A 89 -2.96 20.78 4.86
CA VAL A 89 -2.32 19.65 5.57
C VAL A 89 -0.98 19.35 4.93
N MET A 90 -0.88 19.32 3.59
CA MET A 90 0.38 19.08 2.88
C MET A 90 1.41 20.18 3.15
N GLU A 91 1.01 21.44 3.17
CA GLU A 91 1.88 22.57 3.53
C GLU A 91 2.43 22.44 4.95
N MET A 92 1.60 22.08 5.92
CA MET A 92 2.04 21.87 7.30
C MET A 92 3.03 20.70 7.42
N ILE A 93 2.86 19.62 6.63
CA ILE A 93 3.81 18.51 6.59
C ILE A 93 5.15 18.97 6.02
N VAL A 94 5.13 19.73 4.92
CA VAL A 94 6.35 20.27 4.28
C VAL A 94 7.05 21.26 5.20
N GLU A 95 6.31 22.10 5.93
CA GLU A 95 6.91 23.03 6.90
C GLU A 95 7.64 22.31 8.04
N ALA A 96 7.05 21.22 8.53
CA ALA A 96 7.67 20.39 9.57
C ALA A 96 8.84 19.53 9.03
N ASN A 97 8.82 19.19 7.73
CA ASN A 97 9.80 18.30 7.08
C ASN A 97 10.35 19.00 5.83
N ARG A 98 11.33 19.90 6.02
CA ARG A 98 11.84 20.83 4.99
C ARG A 98 12.43 20.20 3.74
N ASP A 99 12.71 18.89 3.78
CA ASP A 99 13.39 18.16 2.71
C ASP A 99 12.41 17.46 1.74
N VAL A 100 11.11 17.75 1.82
CA VAL A 100 10.07 17.16 0.95
C VAL A 100 9.23 18.25 0.30
N THR A 101 8.66 17.91 -0.86
CA THR A 101 7.74 18.80 -1.60
C THR A 101 6.34 18.20 -1.68
N ILE A 102 5.30 19.05 -1.82
CA ILE A 102 3.92 18.56 -1.95
C ILE A 102 3.74 17.55 -3.10
N PRO A 103 4.32 17.76 -4.30
CA PRO A 103 4.24 16.76 -5.37
C PRO A 103 4.83 15.40 -4.99
N GLU A 104 5.95 15.37 -4.27
CA GLU A 104 6.57 14.11 -3.80
C GLU A 104 5.67 13.40 -2.79
N LEU A 105 5.08 14.12 -1.85
CA LEU A 105 4.14 13.58 -0.87
C LEU A 105 2.95 12.90 -1.56
N ARG A 106 2.37 13.52 -2.60
CA ARG A 106 1.22 12.99 -3.33
C ARG A 106 1.57 11.89 -4.34
N ASN A 107 2.79 11.87 -4.86
CA ASN A 107 3.23 10.88 -5.87
C ASN A 107 3.71 9.56 -5.27
N GLY A 108 3.01 9.04 -4.27
CA GLY A 108 3.21 7.71 -3.72
C GLY A 108 4.11 7.64 -2.48
N MET A 109 4.56 8.79 -1.95
CA MET A 109 5.25 8.83 -0.67
C MET A 109 4.29 8.64 0.51
N LEU A 110 3.07 9.19 0.41
CA LEU A 110 2.02 9.04 1.42
C LEU A 110 0.90 8.12 0.92
N ILE A 111 0.40 7.25 1.79
CA ILE A 111 -0.69 6.32 1.51
C ILE A 111 -1.64 6.34 2.70
N LEU A 112 -2.93 6.63 2.44
CA LEU A 112 -3.99 6.56 3.42
C LEU A 112 -4.76 5.26 3.25
N SER A 113 -5.01 4.54 4.33
CA SER A 113 -5.84 3.33 4.33
C SER A 113 -6.85 3.39 5.46
N GLN A 114 -8.07 2.95 5.17
CA GLN A 114 -9.21 2.93 6.08
C GLN A 114 -9.73 1.49 6.18
N PRO A 115 -9.09 0.62 6.97
CA PRO A 115 -9.61 -0.71 7.20
C PRO A 115 -10.89 -0.66 8.04
N GLY A 116 -11.69 -1.73 7.96
CA GLY A 116 -12.97 -1.83 8.66
C GLY A 116 -12.90 -1.92 10.19
N ASP A 117 -11.72 -1.77 10.80
CA ASP A 117 -11.48 -1.76 12.25
C ASP A 117 -11.71 -0.39 12.91
N GLY A 118 -12.11 0.63 12.12
CA GLY A 118 -12.33 2.00 12.58
C GLY A 118 -11.06 2.85 12.67
N GLY A 119 -9.89 2.27 12.41
CA GLY A 119 -8.62 2.97 12.36
C GLY A 119 -8.34 3.59 11.00
N TRP A 120 -7.78 4.79 10.99
CA TRP A 120 -7.22 5.42 9.80
C TRP A 120 -5.71 5.28 9.84
N HIS A 121 -5.14 4.55 8.89
CA HIS A 121 -3.72 4.29 8.83
C HIS A 121 -3.03 5.23 7.85
N PHE A 122 -2.10 5.99 8.37
CA PHE A 122 -1.26 6.95 7.66
C PHE A 122 0.10 6.30 7.41
N TYR A 123 0.36 5.88 6.18
CA TYR A 123 1.64 5.30 5.78
C TYR A 123 2.50 6.35 5.09
N ALA A 124 3.78 6.32 5.36
CA ALA A 124 4.78 7.08 4.62
C ALA A 124 5.93 6.16 4.18
N ASP A 125 6.28 6.26 2.90
CA ASP A 125 7.35 5.51 2.26
C ASP A 125 8.55 6.43 2.00
N ASP A 126 9.70 6.10 2.58
CA ASP A 126 10.94 6.84 2.36
C ASP A 126 12.18 5.93 2.33
N LYS A 127 13.28 6.45 1.76
CA LYS A 127 14.57 5.76 1.76
C LYS A 127 15.20 5.74 3.15
N ASP A 128 14.89 6.73 3.99
CA ASP A 128 15.32 6.87 5.37
C ASP A 128 14.19 6.43 6.31
N PRO A 129 14.43 5.43 7.19
CA PRO A 129 13.41 4.94 8.12
C PRO A 129 12.97 5.97 9.16
N GLU A 130 13.85 6.86 9.60
CA GLU A 130 13.50 7.92 10.55
C GLU A 130 12.63 8.98 9.91
N ARG A 131 12.93 9.35 8.65
CA ARG A 131 12.13 10.29 7.87
C ARG A 131 10.76 9.71 7.53
N ALA A 132 10.67 8.44 7.17
CA ALA A 132 9.38 7.75 6.99
C ALA A 132 8.51 7.84 8.25
N ALA A 133 9.10 7.57 9.43
CA ALA A 133 8.38 7.66 10.71
C ALA A 133 7.96 9.09 11.04
N ALA A 134 8.83 10.08 10.82
CA ALA A 134 8.51 11.49 11.02
C ALA A 134 7.34 11.94 10.13
N LEU A 135 7.37 11.61 8.84
CA LEU A 135 6.32 11.95 7.88
C LEU A 135 4.96 11.33 8.26
N ALA A 136 4.92 10.03 8.56
CA ALA A 136 3.68 9.36 8.96
C ALA A 136 3.11 9.94 10.27
N SER A 137 3.97 10.22 11.26
CA SER A 137 3.57 10.82 12.54
C SER A 137 3.05 12.24 12.36
N THR A 138 3.78 13.08 11.61
CA THR A 138 3.37 14.45 11.34
C THR A 138 2.03 14.50 10.61
N TRP A 139 1.87 13.66 9.56
CA TRP A 139 0.64 13.63 8.80
C TRP A 139 -0.58 13.25 9.65
N SER A 140 -0.46 12.16 10.43
CA SER A 140 -1.55 11.71 11.32
C SER A 140 -1.88 12.75 12.40
N GLN A 141 -0.87 13.42 12.96
CA GLN A 141 -1.05 14.47 13.97
C GLN A 141 -1.74 15.72 13.38
N VAL A 142 -1.24 16.21 12.24
CA VAL A 142 -1.81 17.37 11.54
C VAL A 142 -3.25 17.06 11.11
N PHE A 143 -3.52 15.85 10.60
CA PHE A 143 -4.88 15.43 10.27
C PHE A 143 -5.80 15.50 11.48
N ALA A 144 -5.44 14.89 12.61
CA ALA A 144 -6.27 14.89 13.82
C ALA A 144 -6.53 16.35 14.32
N GLN A 145 -5.52 17.21 14.28
CA GLN A 145 -5.65 18.62 14.62
C GLN A 145 -6.60 19.36 13.67
N GLN A 146 -6.50 19.11 12.35
CA GLN A 146 -7.37 19.78 11.37
C GLN A 146 -8.82 19.30 11.47
N VAL A 147 -9.05 18.01 11.75
CA VAL A 147 -10.39 17.49 12.05
C VAL A 147 -10.97 18.19 13.26
N HIS A 148 -10.21 18.31 14.35
CA HIS A 148 -10.66 18.99 15.57
C HIS A 148 -10.96 20.49 15.32
N PHE A 149 -10.14 21.16 14.53
CA PHE A 149 -10.31 22.58 14.23
C PHE A 149 -11.52 22.88 13.32
N ARG A 150 -11.75 21.99 12.33
CA ARG A 150 -12.81 22.19 11.32
C ARG A 150 -14.16 21.57 11.69
N LYS A 151 -14.24 20.78 12.76
CA LYS A 151 -15.50 20.12 13.14
C LYS A 151 -16.61 21.12 13.38
N GLY A 152 -17.81 20.82 12.84
CA GLY A 152 -18.98 21.67 12.95
C GLY A 152 -18.99 22.91 12.03
N THR A 153 -17.97 23.10 11.18
CA THR A 153 -17.98 24.16 10.13
C THR A 153 -18.70 23.66 8.89
N THR A 154 -19.05 24.58 7.96
CA THR A 154 -19.79 24.24 6.73
C THR A 154 -19.04 23.21 5.87
N ASP A 155 -17.71 23.36 5.77
CA ASP A 155 -16.85 22.51 4.95
C ASP A 155 -16.11 21.44 5.76
N GLY A 156 -16.40 21.35 7.05
CA GLY A 156 -15.77 20.40 7.98
C GLY A 156 -16.63 19.17 8.25
N PRO A 157 -16.08 18.23 9.02
CA PRO A 157 -16.83 17.08 9.50
C PRO A 157 -17.87 17.51 10.55
N ASN A 158 -18.81 16.60 10.82
CA ASN A 158 -19.83 16.83 11.83
C ASN A 158 -19.19 17.10 13.20
N SER A 159 -19.83 17.95 14.02
CA SER A 159 -19.36 18.35 15.36
C SER A 159 -19.18 17.16 16.33
N PHE A 160 -19.84 16.04 16.09
CA PHE A 160 -19.75 14.84 16.91
C PHE A 160 -18.55 13.96 16.57
N ILE A 161 -17.92 14.18 15.41
CA ILE A 161 -16.79 13.35 14.97
C ILE A 161 -15.54 13.71 15.79
N GLU A 162 -14.88 12.68 16.28
CA GLU A 162 -13.63 12.80 17.01
C GLU A 162 -12.53 12.02 16.30
N ALA A 163 -11.36 12.64 16.16
CA ALA A 163 -10.16 12.02 15.60
C ALA A 163 -9.03 12.09 16.62
N THR A 164 -8.56 10.94 17.06
CA THR A 164 -7.51 10.84 18.07
C THR A 164 -6.37 9.97 17.55
N GLN A 165 -5.15 10.52 17.55
CA GLN A 165 -3.98 9.72 17.23
C GLN A 165 -3.73 8.68 18.34
N THR A 166 -3.92 7.41 18.00
CA THR A 166 -3.75 6.28 18.93
C THR A 166 -2.37 5.65 18.84
N GLN A 167 -1.74 5.74 17.67
CA GLN A 167 -0.42 5.19 17.44
C GLN A 167 0.46 6.18 16.68
N VAL A 168 1.60 6.52 17.27
CA VAL A 168 2.67 7.29 16.63
C VAL A 168 3.53 6.35 15.80
N ALA A 169 3.96 6.77 14.63
CA ALA A 169 4.81 5.95 13.80
C ALA A 169 6.17 5.70 14.46
N GLN A 170 6.61 4.45 14.40
CA GLN A 170 7.95 4.05 14.82
C GLN A 170 8.85 3.89 13.60
N SER A 171 10.15 4.12 13.78
CA SER A 171 11.14 3.88 12.73
C SER A 171 11.12 2.40 12.33
N PRO A 172 10.77 2.08 11.07
CA PRO A 172 10.68 0.70 10.61
C PRO A 172 12.08 0.08 10.52
N ARG A 173 12.21 -1.16 11.00
CA ARG A 173 13.45 -1.93 10.89
C ARG A 173 13.62 -2.57 9.53
N ASP A 174 12.50 -2.97 8.94
CA ASP A 174 12.46 -3.69 7.67
C ASP A 174 11.92 -2.81 6.55
N ARG A 175 12.33 -3.09 5.33
CA ARG A 175 11.81 -2.43 4.14
C ARG A 175 10.39 -2.89 3.83
N SER A 176 9.63 -2.08 3.10
CA SER A 176 8.23 -2.35 2.73
C SER A 176 8.04 -3.68 1.99
N ILE A 177 9.05 -4.11 1.25
CA ILE A 177 9.07 -5.41 0.57
C ILE A 177 10.35 -6.15 0.97
N SER A 178 10.21 -7.40 1.42
CA SER A 178 11.34 -8.20 1.86
C SER A 178 12.21 -8.70 0.70
N LEU A 179 13.49 -8.96 0.96
CA LEU A 179 14.37 -9.63 0.00
C LEU A 179 13.79 -10.97 -0.46
N GLY A 180 13.18 -11.74 0.45
CA GLY A 180 12.55 -13.01 0.13
C GLY A 180 11.45 -12.89 -0.92
N THR A 181 10.66 -11.82 -0.88
CA THR A 181 9.62 -11.54 -1.89
C THR A 181 10.24 -11.29 -3.27
N TYR A 182 11.31 -10.48 -3.35
CA TYR A 182 12.01 -10.23 -4.61
C TYR A 182 12.60 -11.51 -5.20
N LEU A 183 13.26 -12.34 -4.37
CA LEU A 183 13.80 -13.62 -4.79
C LEU A 183 12.71 -14.54 -5.33
N PHE A 184 11.61 -14.67 -4.58
CA PHE A 184 10.51 -15.57 -4.93
C PHE A 184 9.80 -15.14 -6.21
N VAL A 185 9.39 -13.87 -6.31
CA VAL A 185 8.68 -13.35 -7.49
C VAL A 185 9.54 -13.48 -8.73
N SER A 186 10.81 -13.07 -8.66
CA SER A 186 11.72 -13.17 -9.79
C SER A 186 11.99 -14.62 -10.19
N ALA A 187 12.15 -15.52 -9.22
CA ALA A 187 12.31 -16.95 -9.51
C ALA A 187 11.09 -17.54 -10.22
N VAL A 188 9.87 -17.19 -9.76
CA VAL A 188 8.62 -17.65 -10.38
C VAL A 188 8.46 -17.11 -11.81
N VAL A 189 8.77 -15.85 -12.04
CA VAL A 189 8.72 -15.25 -13.38
C VAL A 189 9.67 -15.95 -14.33
N PHE A 190 10.92 -16.17 -13.92
CA PHE A 190 11.91 -16.86 -14.76
C PHE A 190 11.62 -18.34 -14.94
N LEU A 191 11.04 -18.99 -13.93
CA LEU A 191 10.53 -20.35 -14.05
C LEU A 191 9.43 -20.44 -15.11
N ALA A 192 8.48 -19.50 -15.09
CA ALA A 192 7.41 -19.45 -16.09
C ALA A 192 7.97 -19.23 -17.51
N ILE A 193 8.90 -18.28 -17.66
CA ILE A 193 9.59 -18.02 -18.95
C ILE A 193 10.32 -19.27 -19.42
N SER A 194 11.10 -19.91 -18.56
CA SER A 194 11.86 -21.12 -18.90
C SER A 194 10.95 -22.27 -19.29
N SER A 195 9.84 -22.46 -18.56
CA SER A 195 8.84 -23.47 -18.88
C SER A 195 8.18 -23.22 -20.24
N PHE A 196 7.89 -21.97 -20.52
CA PHE A 196 7.38 -21.57 -21.83
C PHE A 196 8.37 -21.92 -22.95
N PHE A 197 9.66 -21.62 -22.78
CA PHE A 197 10.68 -22.00 -23.75
C PHE A 197 10.76 -23.50 -23.97
N VAL A 198 10.70 -24.34 -22.92
CA VAL A 198 10.70 -25.80 -23.04
C VAL A 198 9.53 -26.31 -23.86
N LEU A 199 8.32 -25.76 -23.64
CA LEU A 199 7.11 -26.16 -24.35
C LEU A 199 7.13 -25.77 -25.83
N PHE A 200 7.68 -24.58 -26.13
CA PHE A 200 7.63 -23.99 -27.47
C PHE A 200 8.77 -24.43 -28.40
N PHE A 201 9.99 -24.47 -27.87
CA PHE A 201 11.18 -24.67 -28.70
C PHE A 201 11.68 -26.13 -28.73
N ASN A 202 11.26 -26.96 -27.78
CA ASN A 202 11.69 -28.34 -27.69
C ASN A 202 10.65 -29.32 -28.26
N LYS A 203 9.98 -28.97 -29.38
CA LYS A 203 9.10 -29.92 -30.08
C LYS A 203 9.94 -31.01 -30.75
N PRO A 204 9.68 -32.30 -30.50
CA PRO A 204 10.28 -33.35 -31.30
C PRO A 204 9.82 -33.16 -32.75
N LYS A 205 10.79 -33.26 -33.66
CA LYS A 205 10.52 -33.43 -35.12
C LYS A 205 9.84 -34.77 -35.36
#